data_fe1a5ceda2ecce0387f7f30857adaa1e
#
_entry.id   fe1a5ceda2ecce0387f7f30857adaa1e
#
_cell.length_a   1.000
_cell.length_b   1.000
_cell.length_c   1.000
_cell.angle_alpha   90.00
_cell.angle_beta   90.00
_cell.angle_gamma   90.00
#
_symmetry.space_group_name_H-M   'P 1'
#
loop_
_entity.id
_entity.type
_entity.pdbx_description
1 polymer ?
#
loop_
_entity_poly.entity_id
_entity_poly.type
_entity_poly.pdbx_seq_one_letter_code
_entity_poly.pdbx_strand_id
1 'polypeptide(L)'
;MKDRKYQLLYKQIESMIEGENDMIANMANVCALLHHEFRFWWTGFYRVAGNELVLGPFQGPVACTRIPFGKGVCGSSWQRSETIVVPDVEEFPGHIACSSESRSEIVVPIWKDRGIIAVLDIDSEKIGTFDQIDKFWLEKIALLLG
;
A
#
# COMPACT_ATOMS: atom_id res chain seq x y z
N MET A 1 13.95 6.33 -14.75
CA MET A 1 14.13 4.90 -14.38
C MET A 1 12.90 4.36 -13.64
N LYS A 2 12.57 4.94 -12.52
CA LYS A 2 11.41 4.52 -11.72
C LYS A 2 10.11 4.61 -12.52
N ASP A 3 9.89 5.71 -13.20
CA ASP A 3 8.68 5.92 -14.01
C ASP A 3 8.49 4.83 -15.05
N ARG A 4 9.56 4.46 -15.76
CA ARG A 4 9.52 3.42 -16.78
C ARG A 4 9.20 2.06 -16.19
N LYS A 5 9.77 1.74 -15.02
CA LYS A 5 9.48 0.49 -14.32
C LYS A 5 8.02 0.39 -13.97
N TYR A 6 7.44 1.47 -13.42
CA TYR A 6 6.02 1.51 -13.10
C TYR A 6 5.13 1.36 -14.34
N GLN A 7 5.52 2.02 -15.43
CA GLN A 7 4.75 1.95 -16.66
C GLN A 7 4.60 0.51 -17.16
N LEU A 8 5.72 -0.23 -17.17
CA LEU A 8 5.71 -1.63 -17.57
C LEU A 8 4.93 -2.51 -16.58
N LEU A 9 5.14 -2.26 -15.31
CA LEU A 9 4.47 -3.00 -14.24
C LEU A 9 2.96 -2.79 -14.28
N TYR A 10 2.53 -1.56 -14.53
CA TYR A 10 1.12 -1.21 -14.63
C TYR A 10 0.42 -2.03 -15.72
N LYS A 11 1.05 -2.11 -16.89
CA LYS A 11 0.50 -2.91 -17.99
C LYS A 11 0.42 -4.38 -17.64
N GLN A 12 1.43 -4.88 -16.95
CA GLN A 12 1.47 -6.27 -16.51
C GLN A 12 0.34 -6.56 -15.51
N ILE A 13 0.14 -5.67 -14.55
CA ILE A 13 -0.93 -5.80 -13.56
C ILE A 13 -2.29 -5.74 -14.25
N GLU A 14 -2.49 -4.77 -15.13
CA GLU A 14 -3.74 -4.60 -15.85
C GLU A 14 -4.13 -5.88 -16.60
N SER A 15 -3.17 -6.47 -17.29
CA SER A 15 -3.39 -7.72 -18.01
C SER A 15 -3.68 -8.89 -17.08
N MET A 16 -2.98 -8.95 -15.96
CA MET A 16 -3.09 -10.07 -15.02
C MET A 16 -4.44 -10.10 -14.31
N ILE A 17 -4.98 -8.94 -13.94
CA ILE A 17 -6.24 -8.87 -13.20
C ILE A 17 -7.47 -8.82 -14.13
N GLU A 18 -7.25 -8.68 -15.42
CA GLU A 18 -8.35 -8.69 -16.41
C GLU A 18 -9.12 -9.99 -16.31
N GLY A 19 -10.42 -9.89 -16.06
CA GLY A 19 -11.27 -11.06 -15.95
C GLY A 19 -11.24 -11.77 -14.60
N GLU A 20 -10.40 -11.31 -13.66
CA GLU A 20 -10.34 -11.88 -12.32
C GLU A 20 -11.05 -10.96 -11.33
N ASN A 21 -12.04 -11.49 -10.64
CA ASN A 21 -12.85 -10.73 -9.68
C ASN A 21 -12.47 -10.97 -8.23
N ASP A 22 -11.61 -11.92 -7.96
CA ASP A 22 -11.23 -12.21 -6.57
C ASP A 22 -10.23 -11.19 -6.07
N MET A 23 -10.67 -10.37 -5.12
CA MET A 23 -9.86 -9.29 -4.59
C MET A 23 -8.59 -9.79 -3.89
N ILE A 24 -8.70 -10.89 -3.13
CA ILE A 24 -7.55 -11.45 -2.40
C ILE A 24 -6.48 -11.94 -3.38
N ALA A 25 -6.91 -12.66 -4.42
CA ALA A 25 -5.98 -13.14 -5.44
C ALA A 25 -5.28 -11.97 -6.15
N ASN A 26 -6.03 -10.93 -6.50
CA ASN A 26 -5.48 -9.75 -7.16
C ASN A 26 -4.50 -9.02 -6.26
N MET A 27 -4.86 -8.83 -4.99
CA MET A 27 -3.97 -8.20 -4.01
C MET A 27 -2.67 -8.99 -3.85
N ALA A 28 -2.77 -10.30 -3.76
CA ALA A 28 -1.60 -11.17 -3.59
C ALA A 28 -0.64 -11.02 -4.77
N ASN A 29 -1.15 -11.04 -5.98
CA ASN A 29 -0.32 -10.91 -7.17
C ASN A 29 0.26 -9.51 -7.36
N VAL A 30 -0.50 -8.47 -7.03
CA VAL A 30 0.02 -7.10 -7.06
C VAL A 30 1.15 -6.92 -6.06
N CYS A 31 1.00 -7.46 -4.85
CA CYS A 31 2.06 -7.44 -3.84
C CYS A 31 3.33 -8.11 -4.36
N ALA A 32 3.18 -9.29 -4.95
CA ALA A 32 4.32 -10.05 -5.47
C ALA A 32 5.06 -9.27 -6.56
N LEU A 33 4.33 -8.67 -7.50
CA LEU A 33 4.93 -7.91 -8.58
C LEU A 33 5.66 -6.66 -8.10
N LEU A 34 5.01 -5.88 -7.24
CA LEU A 34 5.62 -4.66 -6.69
C LEU A 34 6.86 -4.98 -5.86
N HIS A 35 6.74 -5.97 -5.00
CA HIS A 35 7.83 -6.37 -4.11
C HIS A 35 9.03 -6.89 -4.90
N HIS A 36 8.78 -7.72 -5.89
CA HIS A 36 9.83 -8.29 -6.74
C HIS A 36 10.55 -7.20 -7.55
N GLU A 37 9.81 -6.28 -8.13
CA GLU A 37 10.38 -5.25 -9.02
C GLU A 37 11.19 -4.20 -8.25
N PHE A 38 10.65 -3.72 -7.13
CA PHE A 38 11.27 -2.61 -6.41
C PHE A 38 12.05 -3.02 -5.17
N ARG A 39 11.88 -4.24 -4.70
CA ARG A 39 12.59 -4.77 -3.53
C ARG A 39 12.34 -3.94 -2.27
N PHE A 40 11.10 -3.51 -2.08
CA PHE A 40 10.71 -2.80 -0.86
C PHE A 40 10.86 -3.70 0.36
N TRP A 41 10.98 -3.08 1.54
CA TRP A 41 11.05 -3.81 2.80
C TRP A 41 9.76 -4.60 3.06
N TRP A 42 8.61 -3.95 2.81
CA TRP A 42 7.30 -4.55 3.03
C TRP A 42 6.32 -3.98 2.01
N THR A 43 5.49 -4.85 1.44
CA THR A 43 4.46 -4.46 0.47
C THR A 43 3.21 -5.25 0.78
N GLY A 44 2.12 -4.58 1.10
CA GLY A 44 0.91 -5.32 1.44
C GLY A 44 -0.34 -4.47 1.49
N PHE A 45 -1.43 -5.16 1.78
CA PHE A 45 -2.75 -4.55 1.88
C PHE A 45 -3.33 -4.76 3.26
N TYR A 46 -4.01 -3.74 3.75
CA TYR A 46 -4.87 -3.84 4.92
C TYR A 46 -6.29 -3.62 4.46
N ARG A 47 -7.21 -4.50 4.86
CA ARG A 47 -8.61 -4.46 4.44
C ARG A 47 -9.47 -3.85 5.52
N VAL A 48 -10.46 -3.05 5.13
CA VAL A 48 -11.43 -2.48 6.06
C VAL A 48 -12.37 -3.58 6.54
N ALA A 49 -12.44 -3.75 7.86
CA ALA A 49 -13.35 -4.70 8.49
C ALA A 49 -14.00 -4.01 9.70
N GLY A 50 -15.19 -3.47 9.50
CA GLY A 50 -15.86 -2.67 10.52
C GLY A 50 -15.11 -1.36 10.75
N ASN A 51 -14.68 -1.13 11.99
CA ASN A 51 -13.99 0.10 12.38
C ASN A 51 -12.47 -0.06 12.50
N GLU A 52 -11.90 -1.09 11.89
CA GLU A 52 -10.46 -1.29 11.88
C GLU A 52 -9.98 -1.89 10.57
N LEU A 53 -8.66 -1.80 10.35
CA LEU A 53 -8.00 -2.44 9.23
C LEU A 53 -7.47 -3.79 9.67
N VAL A 54 -7.61 -4.79 8.82
CA VAL A 54 -7.13 -6.15 9.08
C VAL A 54 -6.13 -6.54 8.00
N LEU A 55 -5.02 -7.10 8.43
CA LEU A 55 -3.95 -7.54 7.53
C LEU A 55 -4.50 -8.43 6.42
N GLY A 56 -4.14 -8.10 5.18
CA GLY A 56 -4.45 -8.87 3.98
C GLY A 56 -3.18 -9.44 3.37
N PRO A 57 -3.19 -9.72 2.07
CA PRO A 57 -2.00 -10.23 1.39
C PRO A 57 -0.82 -9.28 1.49
N PHE A 58 0.37 -9.83 1.74
CA PHE A 58 1.59 -9.02 1.84
C PHE A 58 2.84 -9.83 1.53
N GLN A 59 3.92 -9.11 1.29
CA GLN A 59 5.27 -9.65 1.13
C GLN A 59 6.18 -8.91 2.11
N GLY A 60 6.97 -9.65 2.87
CA GLY A 60 7.89 -9.09 3.84
C GLY A 60 7.76 -9.72 5.21
N PRO A 61 8.38 -9.14 6.25
CA PRO A 61 8.28 -9.69 7.60
C PRO A 61 6.89 -9.55 8.20
N VAL A 62 6.61 -10.29 9.28
CA VAL A 62 5.32 -10.25 9.96
C VAL A 62 4.96 -8.81 10.33
N ALA A 63 3.67 -8.53 10.36
CA ALA A 63 3.17 -7.17 10.55
C ALA A 63 2.03 -7.15 11.58
N CYS A 64 1.60 -5.94 11.96
CA CYS A 64 0.45 -5.80 12.85
C CYS A 64 -0.78 -6.44 12.21
N THR A 65 -1.53 -7.22 12.98
CA THR A 65 -2.71 -7.89 12.46
C THR A 65 -3.88 -6.94 12.28
N ARG A 66 -4.03 -5.97 13.21
CA ARG A 66 -5.14 -5.02 13.18
C ARG A 66 -4.67 -3.61 13.48
N ILE A 67 -5.26 -2.65 12.79
CA ILE A 67 -4.94 -1.22 12.94
C ILE A 67 -6.25 -0.47 13.11
N PRO A 68 -6.43 0.26 14.23
CA PRO A 68 -7.66 1.04 14.46
C PRO A 68 -7.80 2.21 13.50
N PHE A 69 -9.02 2.62 13.24
CA PHE A 69 -9.32 3.78 12.41
C PHE A 69 -8.58 5.01 12.94
N GLY A 70 -7.92 5.74 12.05
CA GLY A 70 -7.20 6.98 12.38
C GLY A 70 -5.87 6.79 13.08
N LYS A 71 -5.40 5.55 13.25
CA LYS A 71 -4.13 5.28 13.94
C LYS A 71 -3.04 4.90 12.93
N GLY A 72 -1.81 5.38 13.17
CA GLY A 72 -0.69 5.14 12.31
C GLY A 72 -0.89 5.74 10.92
N VAL A 73 0.01 5.42 9.99
CA VAL A 73 -0.09 5.95 8.62
C VAL A 73 -1.26 5.31 7.89
N CYS A 74 -1.42 3.98 8.00
CA CYS A 74 -2.53 3.27 7.36
C CYS A 74 -3.89 3.76 7.85
N GLY A 75 -4.08 3.84 9.17
CA GLY A 75 -5.33 4.31 9.75
C GLY A 75 -5.61 5.77 9.41
N SER A 76 -4.56 6.59 9.31
CA SER A 76 -4.68 8.00 8.94
C SER A 76 -5.06 8.17 7.47
N SER A 77 -4.48 7.38 6.57
CA SER A 77 -4.84 7.39 5.16
C SER A 77 -6.32 7.06 4.98
N TRP A 78 -6.78 6.04 5.68
CA TRP A 78 -8.19 5.66 5.66
C TRP A 78 -9.08 6.79 6.18
N GLN A 79 -8.74 7.36 7.33
CA GLN A 79 -9.53 8.45 7.94
C GLN A 79 -9.58 9.69 7.06
N ARG A 80 -8.45 10.07 6.48
CA ARG A 80 -8.36 11.28 5.65
C ARG A 80 -8.80 11.04 4.21
N SER A 81 -8.98 9.78 3.82
CA SER A 81 -9.37 9.39 2.47
C SER A 81 -8.37 9.88 1.42
N GLU A 82 -7.09 9.80 1.72
CA GLU A 82 -6.04 10.28 0.82
C GLU A 82 -4.75 9.47 0.95
N THR A 83 -3.95 9.52 -0.10
CA THR A 83 -2.61 8.95 -0.10
C THR A 83 -1.72 9.76 0.85
N ILE A 84 -0.93 9.05 1.67
CA ILE A 84 0.02 9.69 2.57
C ILE A 84 1.43 9.19 2.23
N VAL A 85 2.33 10.15 1.97
CA VAL A 85 3.75 9.86 1.74
C VAL A 85 4.52 10.34 2.97
N VAL A 86 5.24 9.43 3.61
CA VAL A 86 5.99 9.73 4.83
C VAL A 86 7.48 9.55 4.55
N PRO A 87 8.23 10.65 4.40
CA PRO A 87 9.66 10.55 4.13
C PRO A 87 10.46 9.95 5.30
N ASP A 88 10.02 10.20 6.53
CA ASP A 88 10.65 9.69 7.72
C ASP A 88 9.56 9.35 8.74
N VAL A 89 9.39 8.06 9.02
CA VAL A 89 8.32 7.58 9.90
C VAL A 89 8.44 8.10 11.33
N GLU A 90 9.65 8.42 11.78
CA GLU A 90 9.85 8.96 13.12
C GLU A 90 9.26 10.36 13.28
N GLU A 91 9.05 11.06 12.18
CA GLU A 91 8.45 12.39 12.18
C GLU A 91 6.93 12.36 11.99
N PHE A 92 6.35 11.19 11.78
CA PHE A 92 4.90 11.06 11.59
C PHE A 92 4.20 10.95 12.95
N PRO A 93 3.33 11.90 13.32
CA PRO A 93 2.63 11.86 14.60
C PRO A 93 1.76 10.59 14.73
N GLY A 94 1.97 9.85 15.81
CA GLY A 94 1.18 8.65 16.07
C GLY A 94 1.57 7.44 15.23
N HIS A 95 2.77 7.44 14.66
CA HIS A 95 3.26 6.29 13.89
C HIS A 95 3.22 5.01 14.73
N ILE A 96 2.68 3.94 14.13
CA ILE A 96 2.66 2.61 14.74
C ILE A 96 3.82 1.81 14.17
N ALA A 97 4.78 1.47 15.02
CA ALA A 97 5.96 0.72 14.61
C ALA A 97 5.66 -0.78 14.60
N CYS A 98 5.04 -1.28 13.52
CA CYS A 98 4.85 -2.71 13.31
C CYS A 98 6.16 -3.39 12.89
N SER A 99 7.14 -2.60 12.45
CA SER A 99 8.49 -3.05 12.13
C SER A 99 9.47 -1.95 12.50
N SER A 100 10.49 -2.29 13.26
CA SER A 100 11.52 -1.34 13.68
C SER A 100 12.46 -0.95 12.53
N GLU A 101 12.41 -1.70 11.43
CA GLU A 101 13.28 -1.46 10.27
C GLU A 101 12.69 -0.47 9.26
N SER A 102 11.41 -0.16 9.37
CA SER A 102 10.76 0.79 8.48
C SER A 102 11.25 2.21 8.73
N ARG A 103 11.62 2.92 7.68
CA ARG A 103 12.11 4.30 7.75
C ARG A 103 11.24 5.27 6.97
N SER A 104 10.70 4.84 5.84
CA SER A 104 9.77 5.66 5.06
C SER A 104 8.61 4.80 4.62
N GLU A 105 7.50 5.44 4.28
CA GLU A 105 6.26 4.72 4.01
C GLU A 105 5.38 5.50 3.03
N ILE A 106 4.62 4.76 2.21
CA ILE A 106 3.54 5.33 1.42
C ILE A 106 2.31 4.45 1.60
N VAL A 107 1.17 5.08 1.82
CA VAL A 107 -0.11 4.39 1.96
C VAL A 107 -1.11 4.99 0.98
N VAL A 108 -1.74 4.13 0.18
CA VAL A 108 -2.68 4.55 -0.87
C VAL A 108 -4.02 3.88 -0.61
N PRO A 109 -5.12 4.65 -0.47
CA PRO A 109 -6.44 4.06 -0.25
C PRO A 109 -6.98 3.43 -1.53
N ILE A 110 -7.75 2.35 -1.35
CA ILE A 110 -8.44 1.65 -2.43
C ILE A 110 -9.93 1.89 -2.27
N TRP A 111 -10.52 2.48 -3.30
CA TRP A 111 -11.92 2.87 -3.32
C TRP A 111 -12.77 1.86 -4.06
N LYS A 112 -13.98 1.62 -3.56
CA LYS A 112 -15.02 0.88 -4.27
C LYS A 112 -16.37 1.46 -3.86
N ASP A 113 -17.19 1.84 -4.86
CA ASP A 113 -18.53 2.35 -4.62
C ASP A 113 -18.59 3.49 -3.60
N ARG A 114 -17.71 4.47 -3.71
CA ARG A 114 -17.63 5.66 -2.85
C ARG A 114 -17.10 5.41 -1.43
N GLY A 115 -16.62 4.21 -1.16
CA GLY A 115 -16.04 3.91 0.14
C GLY A 115 -14.66 3.31 0.01
N ILE A 116 -13.85 3.48 1.05
CA ILE A 116 -12.54 2.85 1.09
C ILE A 116 -12.71 1.44 1.62
N ILE A 117 -12.21 0.45 0.87
CA ILE A 117 -12.29 -0.96 1.23
C ILE A 117 -10.97 -1.53 1.73
N ALA A 118 -9.87 -0.84 1.43
CA ALA A 118 -8.54 -1.29 1.80
C ALA A 118 -7.56 -0.16 1.62
N VAL A 119 -6.33 -0.37 2.10
CA VAL A 119 -5.20 0.51 1.79
C VAL A 119 -4.04 -0.35 1.32
N LEU A 120 -3.27 0.18 0.38
CA LEU A 120 -2.00 -0.40 -0.05
C LEU A 120 -0.91 0.28 0.75
N ASP A 121 -0.15 -0.51 1.50
CA ASP A 121 0.91 -0.01 2.38
C ASP A 121 2.26 -0.52 1.90
N ILE A 122 3.20 0.38 1.69
CA ILE A 122 4.55 0.02 1.30
C ILE A 122 5.54 0.70 2.22
N ASP A 123 6.45 -0.08 2.78
CA ASP A 123 7.47 0.41 3.69
C ASP A 123 8.86 0.19 3.11
N SER A 124 9.74 1.16 3.35
CA SER A 124 11.14 1.08 2.96
C SER A 124 12.03 1.22 4.19
N GLU A 125 13.17 0.54 4.19
CA GLU A 125 14.18 0.67 5.24
C GLU A 125 15.07 1.89 5.04
N LYS A 126 14.81 2.69 4.01
CA LYS A 126 15.55 3.92 3.69
C LYS A 126 14.64 5.13 3.83
N ILE A 127 15.20 6.23 4.31
CA ILE A 127 14.49 7.50 4.40
C ILE A 127 14.26 8.05 2.99
N GLY A 128 13.08 8.61 2.75
CA GLY A 128 12.79 9.32 1.52
C GLY A 128 12.67 8.48 0.26
N THR A 129 12.34 7.19 0.39
CA THR A 129 12.23 6.31 -0.76
C THR A 129 11.13 6.73 -1.74
N PHE A 130 10.00 7.22 -1.22
CA PHE A 130 8.81 7.47 -2.03
C PHE A 130 8.65 8.94 -2.40
N ASP A 131 8.32 9.19 -3.68
CA ASP A 131 8.12 10.53 -4.21
C ASP A 131 6.81 10.61 -5.01
N GLN A 132 6.62 11.68 -5.79
CA GLN A 132 5.39 11.88 -6.55
C GLN A 132 5.21 10.86 -7.67
N ILE A 133 6.29 10.26 -8.15
CA ILE A 133 6.21 9.21 -9.18
C ILE A 133 5.57 7.97 -8.59
N ASP A 134 6.00 7.58 -7.38
CA ASP A 134 5.39 6.45 -6.68
C ASP A 134 3.91 6.71 -6.42
N LYS A 135 3.58 7.89 -5.92
CA LYS A 135 2.21 8.27 -5.62
C LYS A 135 1.33 8.16 -6.87
N PHE A 136 1.78 8.74 -7.98
CA PHE A 136 1.04 8.74 -9.24
C PHE A 136 0.71 7.31 -9.70
N TRP A 137 1.74 6.45 -9.79
CA TRP A 137 1.55 5.11 -10.31
C TRP A 137 0.82 4.19 -9.35
N LEU A 138 1.09 4.31 -8.06
CA LEU A 138 0.40 3.48 -7.07
C LEU A 138 -1.07 3.84 -6.96
N GLU A 139 -1.43 5.11 -7.14
CA GLU A 139 -2.83 5.51 -7.21
C GLU A 139 -3.51 4.93 -8.44
N LYS A 140 -2.82 4.89 -9.58
CA LYS A 140 -3.37 4.26 -10.78
C LYS A 140 -3.57 2.76 -10.60
N ILE A 141 -2.62 2.09 -9.95
CA ILE A 141 -2.74 0.67 -9.65
C ILE A 141 -3.92 0.43 -8.70
N ALA A 142 -4.07 1.28 -7.70
CA ALA A 142 -5.18 1.19 -6.75
C ALA A 142 -6.53 1.28 -7.45
N LEU A 143 -6.65 2.12 -8.48
CA LEU A 143 -7.88 2.23 -9.27
C LEU A 143 -8.25 0.92 -9.97
N LEU A 144 -7.26 0.13 -10.38
CA LEU A 144 -7.51 -1.16 -11.01
C LEU A 144 -8.08 -2.17 -10.03
N LEU A 145 -7.81 -2.01 -8.75
CA LEU A 145 -8.23 -2.95 -7.71
C LEU A 145 -9.59 -2.63 -7.10
N GLY A 146 -10.07 -1.44 -7.32
CA GLY A 146 -11.33 -0.98 -6.75
C GLY A 146 -12.62 -1.30 -7.49
#